data_4d8c830fea4de2c34cccb6e9937009e1
#
_entry.id   4d8c830fea4de2c34cccb6e9937009e1
#
_cell.length_a   1.000
_cell.length_b   1.000
_cell.length_c   1.000
_cell.angle_alpha   90.00
_cell.angle_beta   90.00
_cell.angle_gamma   90.00
#
_symmetry.space_group_name_H-M   'P 1'
#
loop_
_entity.id
_entity.type
_entity.pdbx_description
1 polymer ?
#
loop_
_entity_poly.entity_id
_entity_poly.type
_entity_poly.pdbx_seq_one_letter_code
_entity_poly.pdbx_strand_id
1 'polypeptide(L)'
;MARHLLNIKSLGEKASWLLVQQALGMPEPKLQTDFMAQRVALLMFSQHSLPERLCVSAAVRQMGGNVVYEGSRGSWRNEMNDYQEQLLPVFSYYIDCMYMYGMPVGGWDMEASCLRFPLINAGSPDAHPAHALADIACMLRNSRYLDGVTCGWLGCVNGTLHSLMAATAWFPISLRIAVPSRVDPAPLKEAAERYGSRITIVENVEEAVRGVNYVFAGCRSGLTDEERESWQVTPELLAKAAHDAHLMLSASPIAAIRVDDSILASKASLLVQQAEYRLRVHKRMLHWVFLDNESGI
;
A
#
# COMPACT_ATOMS: atom_id res chain seq x y z
N MET A 1 0.58 -3.14 25.64
CA MET A 1 1.59 -3.21 24.56
C MET A 1 1.15 -2.31 23.43
N ALA A 2 2.09 -1.67 22.72
CA ALA A 2 1.75 -0.86 21.55
C ALA A 2 1.16 -1.75 20.43
N ARG A 3 0.24 -1.20 19.62
CA ARG A 3 -0.26 -1.86 18.41
C ARG A 3 0.63 -1.51 17.24
N HIS A 4 1.05 -2.50 16.47
CA HIS A 4 1.86 -2.30 15.28
C HIS A 4 1.04 -2.61 14.04
N LEU A 5 1.31 -1.92 12.93
CA LEU A 5 0.68 -2.15 11.65
C LEU A 5 1.76 -2.42 10.60
N LEU A 6 2.16 -3.67 10.46
CA LEU A 6 3.26 -4.09 9.60
C LEU A 6 2.78 -4.63 8.24
N ASN A 7 1.71 -5.43 8.23
CA ASN A 7 1.16 -6.02 7.02
C ASN A 7 -0.34 -6.33 7.19
N ILE A 8 -1.02 -6.66 6.07
CA ILE A 8 -2.46 -6.99 6.04
C ILE A 8 -2.76 -8.26 6.86
N LYS A 9 -1.87 -9.24 6.81
CA LYS A 9 -2.08 -10.53 7.50
C LYS A 9 -2.11 -10.35 9.02
N SER A 10 -1.16 -9.62 9.59
CA SER A 10 -1.10 -9.34 11.03
C SER A 10 -2.22 -8.40 11.49
N LEU A 11 -2.72 -7.52 10.61
CA LEU A 11 -3.87 -6.66 10.88
C LEU A 11 -5.16 -7.49 11.06
N GLY A 12 -5.33 -8.54 10.26
CA GLY A 12 -6.49 -9.42 10.28
C GLY A 12 -7.73 -8.85 9.59
N GLU A 13 -8.75 -9.67 9.42
CA GLU A 13 -9.98 -9.34 8.67
C GLU A 13 -10.73 -8.15 9.28
N LYS A 14 -11.08 -8.26 10.57
CA LYS A 14 -11.92 -7.25 11.26
C LYS A 14 -11.31 -5.86 11.19
N ALA A 15 -10.01 -5.72 11.48
CA ALA A 15 -9.35 -4.43 11.47
C ALA A 15 -9.15 -3.91 10.03
N SER A 16 -8.88 -4.78 9.06
CA SER A 16 -8.78 -4.39 7.65
C SER A 16 -10.09 -3.80 7.13
N TRP A 17 -11.23 -4.46 7.37
CA TRP A 17 -12.55 -3.92 7.03
C TRP A 17 -12.86 -2.62 7.75
N LEU A 18 -12.56 -2.54 9.05
CA LEU A 18 -12.78 -1.33 9.84
C LEU A 18 -12.05 -0.12 9.25
N LEU A 19 -10.77 -0.27 8.91
CA LEU A 19 -9.97 0.81 8.33
C LEU A 19 -10.51 1.26 6.98
N VAL A 20 -10.90 0.32 6.11
CA VAL A 20 -11.50 0.62 4.80
C VAL A 20 -12.83 1.36 4.97
N GLN A 21 -13.73 0.86 5.80
CA GLN A 21 -15.05 1.49 6.04
C GLN A 21 -14.90 2.88 6.66
N GLN A 22 -14.02 3.05 7.62
CA GLN A 22 -13.76 4.34 8.24
C GLN A 22 -13.11 5.34 7.27
N ALA A 23 -12.26 4.88 6.35
CA ALA A 23 -11.70 5.74 5.31
C ALA A 23 -12.78 6.21 4.32
N LEU A 24 -13.71 5.32 3.95
CA LEU A 24 -14.87 5.65 3.10
C LEU A 24 -15.81 6.64 3.78
N GLY A 25 -16.09 6.46 5.06
CA GLY A 25 -16.99 7.32 5.84
C GLY A 25 -16.41 8.67 6.26
N MET A 26 -15.15 8.95 5.97
CA MET A 26 -14.54 10.25 6.29
C MET A 26 -15.12 11.34 5.37
N PRO A 27 -15.71 12.43 5.93
CA PRO A 27 -16.40 13.45 5.12
C PRO A 27 -15.45 14.16 4.14
N GLU A 28 -14.25 14.53 4.61
CA GLU A 28 -13.24 15.21 3.81
C GLU A 28 -11.85 14.63 4.04
N PRO A 29 -11.04 14.44 2.96
CA PRO A 29 -9.70 13.90 3.10
C PRO A 29 -8.77 14.84 3.86
N LYS A 30 -8.98 16.16 3.76
CA LYS A 30 -8.17 17.19 4.42
C LYS A 30 -8.75 17.66 5.76
N LEU A 31 -9.77 16.98 6.30
CA LEU A 31 -10.31 17.31 7.62
C LEU A 31 -9.20 17.35 8.67
N GLN A 32 -9.12 18.48 9.37
CA GLN A 32 -8.19 18.67 10.48
C GLN A 32 -8.83 18.24 11.79
N THR A 33 -8.03 17.61 12.64
CA THR A 33 -8.41 17.20 13.99
C THR A 33 -7.22 17.38 14.93
N ASP A 34 -7.46 17.34 16.23
CA ASP A 34 -6.42 17.43 17.26
C ASP A 34 -6.07 16.06 17.86
N PHE A 35 -6.44 14.95 17.17
CA PHE A 35 -6.20 13.59 17.68
C PHE A 35 -4.73 13.29 17.96
N MET A 36 -3.82 13.85 17.16
CA MET A 36 -2.37 13.72 17.33
C MET A 36 -1.75 14.93 18.04
N ALA A 37 -2.55 15.80 18.68
CA ALA A 37 -2.04 16.96 19.39
C ALA A 37 -0.96 16.56 20.42
N GLN A 38 0.15 17.27 20.43
CA GLN A 38 1.34 17.04 21.26
C GLN A 38 2.10 15.72 20.97
N ARG A 39 1.71 14.94 19.95
CA ARG A 39 2.40 13.70 19.55
C ARG A 39 3.40 13.96 18.43
N VAL A 40 4.48 13.21 18.47
CA VAL A 40 5.58 13.25 17.50
C VAL A 40 5.63 11.93 16.74
N ALA A 41 5.51 11.99 15.42
CA ALA A 41 5.72 10.87 14.52
C ALA A 41 7.12 10.94 13.89
N LEU A 42 7.93 9.91 14.03
CA LEU A 42 9.18 9.75 13.29
C LEU A 42 8.92 9.05 11.96
N LEU A 43 9.37 9.65 10.86
CA LEU A 43 9.33 9.07 9.54
C LEU A 43 10.74 8.61 9.15
N MET A 44 10.97 7.30 9.16
CA MET A 44 12.23 6.67 8.76
C MET A 44 12.11 6.12 7.33
N PHE A 45 12.75 6.80 6.39
CA PHE A 45 12.67 6.49 4.97
C PHE A 45 14.03 6.05 4.44
N SER A 46 14.23 4.76 4.21
CA SER A 46 15.47 4.21 3.63
C SER A 46 15.60 4.47 2.13
N GLN A 47 14.50 4.80 1.48
CA GLN A 47 14.43 5.14 0.06
C GLN A 47 13.69 6.46 -0.12
N HIS A 48 14.05 7.21 -1.16
CA HIS A 48 13.39 8.46 -1.47
C HIS A 48 12.02 8.21 -2.12
N SER A 49 10.97 8.70 -1.49
CA SER A 49 9.62 8.76 -2.06
C SER A 49 8.92 10.04 -1.62
N LEU A 50 8.84 10.99 -2.51
CA LEU A 50 8.15 12.26 -2.23
C LEU A 50 6.64 12.05 -1.99
N PRO A 51 5.90 11.26 -2.80
CA PRO A 51 4.48 11.05 -2.58
C PRO A 51 4.17 10.44 -1.20
N GLU A 52 4.91 9.40 -0.81
CA GLU A 52 4.69 8.74 0.49
C GLU A 52 5.01 9.67 1.65
N ARG A 53 6.15 10.37 1.57
CA ARG A 53 6.53 11.35 2.59
C ARG A 53 5.50 12.46 2.75
N LEU A 54 4.98 13.00 1.63
CA LEU A 54 3.94 14.02 1.66
C LEU A 54 2.64 13.48 2.25
N CYS A 55 2.21 12.28 1.84
CA CYS A 55 0.98 11.66 2.31
C CYS A 55 1.01 11.43 3.82
N VAL A 56 2.05 10.77 4.34
CA VAL A 56 2.20 10.48 5.77
C VAL A 56 2.35 11.78 6.58
N SER A 57 3.20 12.72 6.11
CA SER A 57 3.37 14.00 6.79
C SER A 57 2.07 14.80 6.84
N ALA A 58 1.29 14.81 5.75
CA ALA A 58 -0.01 15.46 5.71
C ALA A 58 -1.01 14.79 6.66
N ALA A 59 -1.05 13.46 6.71
CA ALA A 59 -1.91 12.74 7.64
C ALA A 59 -1.64 13.13 9.09
N VAL A 60 -0.37 13.06 9.53
CA VAL A 60 0.02 13.40 10.91
C VAL A 60 -0.30 14.86 11.23
N ARG A 61 0.11 15.80 10.35
CA ARG A 61 -0.07 17.25 10.59
C ARG A 61 -1.54 17.67 10.58
N GLN A 62 -2.36 17.11 9.70
CA GLN A 62 -3.80 17.38 9.66
C GLN A 62 -4.55 16.79 10.86
N MET A 63 -3.93 15.86 11.58
CA MET A 63 -4.43 15.34 12.86
C MET A 63 -3.83 16.07 14.08
N GLY A 64 -3.13 17.18 13.89
CA GLY A 64 -2.56 18.03 14.95
C GLY A 64 -1.18 17.59 15.45
N GLY A 65 -0.56 16.57 14.84
CA GLY A 65 0.73 16.04 15.26
C GLY A 65 1.95 16.74 14.64
N ASN A 66 3.11 16.43 15.19
CA ASN A 66 4.41 16.86 14.69
C ASN A 66 5.11 15.72 13.95
N VAL A 67 5.96 16.08 12.99
CA VAL A 67 6.70 15.14 12.16
C VAL A 67 8.19 15.42 12.28
N VAL A 68 8.95 14.40 12.62
CA VAL A 68 10.41 14.35 12.44
C VAL A 68 10.69 13.42 11.27
N TYR A 69 11.53 13.84 10.35
CA TYR A 69 11.87 13.07 9.16
C TYR A 69 13.36 12.71 9.17
N GLU A 70 13.62 11.43 9.01
CA GLU A 70 14.95 10.88 8.80
C GLU A 70 15.02 10.19 7.44
N GLY A 71 15.97 10.64 6.63
CA GLY A 71 16.07 10.25 5.21
C GLY A 71 17.17 9.24 4.94
N SER A 72 17.24 8.81 3.68
CA SER A 72 18.13 7.75 3.21
C SER A 72 19.65 8.05 3.29
N ARG A 73 20.04 9.29 3.54
CA ARG A 73 21.44 9.71 3.65
C ARG A 73 21.93 9.81 5.10
N GLY A 74 21.04 9.59 6.07
CA GLY A 74 21.43 9.64 7.49
C GLY A 74 22.32 8.47 7.90
N SER A 75 23.13 8.69 8.91
CA SER A 75 23.96 7.66 9.57
C SER A 75 23.13 6.60 10.29
N TRP A 76 21.83 6.88 10.53
CA TRP A 76 20.94 6.05 11.31
C TRP A 76 20.92 4.56 10.88
N ARG A 77 21.14 4.31 9.57
CA ARG A 77 21.15 2.93 9.05
C ARG A 77 22.27 2.09 9.66
N ASN A 78 23.44 2.68 9.85
CA ASN A 78 24.56 2.04 10.50
C ASN A 78 24.31 1.96 12.01
N GLU A 79 23.84 3.05 12.59
CA GLU A 79 23.50 3.13 14.01
C GLU A 79 22.39 2.14 14.40
N MET A 80 21.34 2.01 13.56
CA MET A 80 20.25 1.05 13.83
C MET A 80 20.68 -0.41 13.65
N ASN A 81 21.57 -0.72 12.68
CA ASN A 81 22.06 -2.09 12.54
C ASN A 81 22.94 -2.54 13.72
N ASP A 82 23.74 -1.61 14.27
CA ASP A 82 24.70 -1.92 15.30
C ASP A 82 24.13 -1.78 16.74
N TYR A 83 23.10 -0.94 16.93
CA TYR A 83 22.59 -0.55 18.24
C TYR A 83 21.05 -0.56 18.34
N GLN A 84 20.38 -1.32 17.49
CA GLN A 84 18.91 -1.31 17.38
C GLN A 84 18.22 -1.58 18.71
N GLU A 85 18.69 -2.59 19.45
CA GLU A 85 18.14 -2.97 20.76
C GLU A 85 18.32 -1.89 21.83
N GLN A 86 19.40 -1.10 21.74
CA GLN A 86 19.70 -0.03 22.69
C GLN A 86 19.02 1.28 22.35
N LEU A 87 18.91 1.62 21.05
CA LEU A 87 18.37 2.90 20.58
C LEU A 87 16.84 2.94 20.58
N LEU A 88 16.19 1.86 20.22
CA LEU A 88 14.72 1.83 20.15
C LEU A 88 14.04 2.15 21.49
N PRO A 89 14.48 1.66 22.65
CA PRO A 89 13.94 2.10 23.94
C PRO A 89 14.12 3.59 24.20
N VAL A 90 15.25 4.18 23.76
CA VAL A 90 15.53 5.62 23.92
C VAL A 90 14.54 6.44 23.11
N PHE A 91 14.19 6.02 21.89
CA PHE A 91 13.23 6.71 21.05
C PHE A 91 11.86 6.86 21.70
N SER A 92 11.46 5.93 22.58
CA SER A 92 10.18 6.01 23.30
C SER A 92 10.01 7.25 24.18
N TYR A 93 11.10 7.97 24.47
CA TYR A 93 11.08 9.26 25.20
C TYR A 93 10.91 10.45 24.25
N TYR A 94 11.12 10.29 22.94
CA TYR A 94 11.14 11.38 21.98
C TYR A 94 10.01 11.32 20.96
N ILE A 95 9.47 10.12 20.71
CA ILE A 95 8.44 9.91 19.68
C ILE A 95 7.29 9.07 20.22
N ASP A 96 6.11 9.29 19.64
CA ASP A 96 4.89 8.56 19.99
C ASP A 96 4.56 7.46 18.98
N CYS A 97 5.04 7.56 17.74
CA CYS A 97 4.95 6.51 16.72
C CYS A 97 6.08 6.62 15.69
N MET A 98 6.35 5.51 15.00
CA MET A 98 7.33 5.46 13.92
C MET A 98 6.69 4.92 12.65
N TYR A 99 6.89 5.64 11.54
CA TYR A 99 6.63 5.17 10.19
C TYR A 99 7.90 4.68 9.54
N MET A 100 7.86 3.49 8.94
CA MET A 100 8.98 2.92 8.17
C MET A 100 8.61 2.82 6.69
N TYR A 101 9.54 3.23 5.82
CA TYR A 101 9.39 3.13 4.38
C TYR A 101 10.66 2.61 3.70
N GLY A 102 10.49 1.67 2.76
CA GLY A 102 11.57 1.14 1.94
C GLY A 102 12.44 0.07 2.62
N MET A 103 12.15 -0.30 3.86
CA MET A 103 12.84 -1.37 4.59
C MET A 103 11.97 -2.64 4.61
N PRO A 104 12.56 -3.84 4.45
CA PRO A 104 11.83 -5.09 4.64
C PRO A 104 11.20 -5.16 6.05
N VAL A 105 9.97 -5.67 6.12
CA VAL A 105 9.27 -5.83 7.42
C VAL A 105 9.68 -7.13 8.10
N GLY A 106 10.13 -8.13 7.33
CA GLY A 106 10.62 -9.39 7.90
C GLY A 106 11.80 -9.17 8.85
N GLY A 107 11.60 -9.53 10.11
CA GLY A 107 12.53 -9.27 11.21
C GLY A 107 12.02 -8.24 12.23
N TRP A 108 11.13 -7.34 11.85
CA TRP A 108 10.56 -6.35 12.76
C TRP A 108 9.42 -6.87 13.65
N ASP A 109 8.92 -8.08 13.40
CA ASP A 109 7.88 -8.68 14.25
C ASP A 109 8.39 -8.95 15.67
N MET A 110 9.66 -9.33 15.82
CA MET A 110 10.28 -9.53 17.13
C MET A 110 10.60 -8.20 17.82
N GLU A 111 11.25 -7.28 17.12
CA GLU A 111 11.60 -5.96 17.63
C GLU A 111 10.35 -5.14 17.96
N ALA A 112 9.30 -5.23 17.13
CA ALA A 112 8.03 -4.56 17.40
C ALA A 112 7.45 -4.97 18.74
N SER A 113 7.57 -6.23 19.16
CA SER A 113 7.04 -6.72 20.43
C SER A 113 7.66 -6.04 21.66
N CYS A 114 8.88 -5.52 21.53
CA CYS A 114 9.62 -4.81 22.57
C CYS A 114 9.39 -3.30 22.57
N LEU A 115 8.78 -2.74 21.50
CA LEU A 115 8.56 -1.30 21.40
C LEU A 115 7.40 -0.81 22.27
N ARG A 116 7.59 0.37 22.86
CA ARG A 116 6.57 1.06 23.64
C ARG A 116 5.70 1.99 22.79
N PHE A 117 6.06 2.23 21.55
CA PHE A 117 5.34 3.06 20.59
C PHE A 117 4.92 2.25 19.35
N PRO A 118 3.83 2.63 18.68
CA PRO A 118 3.39 2.02 17.43
C PRO A 118 4.43 2.10 16.32
N LEU A 119 4.63 0.98 15.62
CA LEU A 119 5.38 0.88 14.38
C LEU A 119 4.40 0.70 13.23
N ILE A 120 4.53 1.55 12.20
CA ILE A 120 3.62 1.58 11.05
C ILE A 120 4.43 1.42 9.77
N ASN A 121 4.10 0.40 8.97
CA ASN A 121 4.69 0.21 7.66
C ASN A 121 4.04 1.14 6.64
N ALA A 122 4.78 2.17 6.22
CA ALA A 122 4.38 3.11 5.17
C ALA A 122 4.66 2.59 3.74
N GLY A 123 5.27 1.41 3.62
CA GLY A 123 5.61 0.75 2.37
C GLY A 123 6.99 0.12 2.42
N SER A 124 7.03 -1.20 2.29
CA SER A 124 8.23 -2.01 2.21
C SER A 124 8.25 -2.82 0.91
N PRO A 125 9.39 -3.39 0.51
CA PRO A 125 9.45 -4.27 -0.67
C PRO A 125 8.50 -5.46 -0.59
N ASP A 126 8.25 -5.97 0.61
CA ASP A 126 7.47 -7.17 0.92
C ASP A 126 6.03 -6.89 1.40
N ALA A 127 5.70 -5.65 1.78
CA ALA A 127 4.34 -5.27 2.17
C ALA A 127 4.08 -3.76 2.06
N HIS A 128 2.90 -3.39 1.58
CA HIS A 128 2.43 -2.00 1.57
C HIS A 128 0.95 -1.92 1.99
N PRO A 129 0.66 -2.12 3.29
CA PRO A 129 -0.71 -2.24 3.78
C PRO A 129 -1.55 -1.00 3.50
N ALA A 130 -0.97 0.20 3.65
CA ALA A 130 -1.68 1.46 3.41
C ALA A 130 -2.17 1.58 1.96
N HIS A 131 -1.34 1.21 0.96
CA HIS A 131 -1.75 1.22 -0.44
C HIS A 131 -2.85 0.20 -0.71
N ALA A 132 -2.68 -1.06 -0.28
CA ALA A 132 -3.69 -2.09 -0.52
C ALA A 132 -5.05 -1.72 0.09
N LEU A 133 -5.09 -1.21 1.32
CA LEU A 133 -6.34 -0.78 1.95
C LEU A 133 -6.96 0.44 1.25
N ALA A 134 -6.13 1.38 0.79
CA ALA A 134 -6.59 2.54 0.02
C ALA A 134 -7.15 2.13 -1.34
N ASP A 135 -6.49 1.20 -2.02
CA ASP A 135 -6.93 0.67 -3.31
C ASP A 135 -8.25 -0.10 -3.16
N ILE A 136 -8.40 -0.89 -2.10
CA ILE A 136 -9.67 -1.58 -1.78
C ILE A 136 -10.78 -0.58 -1.47
N ALA A 137 -10.50 0.49 -0.69
CA ALA A 137 -11.47 1.54 -0.44
C ALA A 137 -11.89 2.25 -1.74
N CYS A 138 -10.93 2.50 -2.63
CA CYS A 138 -11.16 3.08 -3.94
C CYS A 138 -12.06 2.18 -4.81
N MET A 139 -11.77 0.87 -4.85
CA MET A 139 -12.58 -0.12 -5.56
C MET A 139 -14.01 -0.18 -4.98
N LEU A 140 -14.14 -0.27 -3.67
CA LEU A 140 -15.45 -0.35 -2.99
C LEU A 140 -16.28 0.92 -3.23
N ARG A 141 -15.65 2.09 -3.32
CA ARG A 141 -16.32 3.35 -3.66
C ARG A 141 -16.91 3.34 -5.07
N ASN A 142 -16.18 2.78 -6.04
CA ASN A 142 -16.58 2.78 -7.45
C ASN A 142 -17.52 1.61 -7.79
N SER A 143 -17.26 0.42 -7.27
CA SER A 143 -18.06 -0.79 -7.56
C SER A 143 -19.24 -1.01 -6.60
N ARG A 144 -19.31 -0.29 -5.49
CA ARG A 144 -20.27 -0.47 -4.37
C ARG A 144 -20.13 -1.80 -3.63
N TYR A 145 -19.75 -2.86 -4.30
CA TYR A 145 -19.51 -4.20 -3.77
C TYR A 145 -18.18 -4.71 -4.31
N LEU A 146 -17.53 -5.59 -3.57
CA LEU A 146 -16.28 -6.22 -3.99
C LEU A 146 -16.48 -7.66 -4.51
N ASP A 147 -17.64 -8.24 -4.26
CA ASP A 147 -17.94 -9.58 -4.75
C ASP A 147 -17.99 -9.59 -6.28
N GLY A 148 -17.23 -10.52 -6.89
CA GLY A 148 -17.05 -10.60 -8.34
C GLY A 148 -16.07 -9.60 -8.94
N VAL A 149 -15.51 -8.67 -8.15
CA VAL A 149 -14.48 -7.73 -8.64
C VAL A 149 -13.20 -8.48 -8.97
N THR A 150 -12.74 -8.29 -10.20
CA THR A 150 -11.47 -8.84 -10.69
C THR A 150 -10.50 -7.71 -11.04
N CYS A 151 -9.26 -7.85 -10.60
CA CYS A 151 -8.17 -6.92 -10.87
C CYS A 151 -7.11 -7.59 -11.74
N GLY A 152 -6.65 -6.88 -12.76
CA GLY A 152 -5.49 -7.25 -13.58
C GLY A 152 -4.25 -6.51 -13.08
N TRP A 153 -3.20 -7.21 -12.73
CA TRP A 153 -1.93 -6.63 -12.35
C TRP A 153 -0.93 -6.78 -13.47
N LEU A 154 -0.32 -5.67 -13.85
CA LEU A 154 0.74 -5.61 -14.86
C LEU A 154 2.01 -5.05 -14.23
N GLY A 155 3.11 -5.79 -14.22
CA GLY A 155 4.40 -5.28 -13.77
C GLY A 155 5.10 -6.11 -12.71
N CYS A 156 6.18 -5.55 -12.15
CA CYS A 156 7.01 -6.26 -11.18
C CYS A 156 6.26 -6.57 -9.89
N VAL A 157 6.77 -7.54 -9.16
CA VAL A 157 6.33 -7.86 -7.81
C VAL A 157 6.84 -6.77 -6.86
N ASN A 158 5.95 -6.25 -6.02
CA ASN A 158 6.27 -5.23 -5.02
C ASN A 158 5.37 -5.38 -3.78
N GLY A 159 5.64 -4.59 -2.74
CA GLY A 159 4.88 -4.65 -1.49
C GLY A 159 3.37 -4.40 -1.64
N THR A 160 2.94 -3.60 -2.64
CA THR A 160 1.51 -3.40 -2.91
C THR A 160 0.87 -4.68 -3.44
N LEU A 161 1.52 -5.36 -4.40
CA LEU A 161 1.03 -6.64 -4.91
C LEU A 161 0.94 -7.69 -3.80
N HIS A 162 2.00 -7.85 -3.00
CA HIS A 162 1.99 -8.77 -1.87
C HIS A 162 0.84 -8.48 -0.90
N SER A 163 0.60 -7.20 -0.60
CA SER A 163 -0.50 -6.80 0.28
C SER A 163 -1.88 -7.01 -0.35
N LEU A 164 -2.06 -6.79 -1.66
CA LEU A 164 -3.30 -7.10 -2.37
C LEU A 164 -3.57 -8.60 -2.41
N MET A 165 -2.53 -9.43 -2.65
CA MET A 165 -2.66 -10.89 -2.57
C MET A 165 -3.10 -11.32 -1.18
N ALA A 166 -2.47 -10.81 -0.12
CA ALA A 166 -2.88 -11.10 1.26
C ALA A 166 -4.32 -10.63 1.55
N ALA A 167 -4.73 -9.50 0.98
CA ALA A 167 -6.07 -8.94 1.14
C ALA A 167 -7.17 -9.79 0.52
N THR A 168 -6.88 -10.66 -0.47
CA THR A 168 -7.88 -11.59 -1.03
C THR A 168 -8.42 -12.58 0.00
N ALA A 169 -7.71 -12.79 1.10
CA ALA A 169 -8.19 -13.61 2.22
C ALA A 169 -9.37 -12.95 2.96
N TRP A 170 -9.42 -11.61 3.00
CA TRP A 170 -10.40 -10.83 3.74
C TRP A 170 -11.43 -10.13 2.86
N PHE A 171 -11.03 -9.76 1.64
CA PHE A 171 -11.88 -9.03 0.69
C PHE A 171 -12.18 -9.92 -0.51
N PRO A 172 -13.46 -9.98 -0.96
CA PRO A 172 -13.87 -10.88 -2.05
C PRO A 172 -13.49 -10.34 -3.44
N ILE A 173 -12.19 -10.06 -3.64
CA ILE A 173 -11.61 -9.66 -4.92
C ILE A 173 -10.78 -10.79 -5.51
N SER A 174 -10.64 -10.81 -6.83
CA SER A 174 -9.78 -11.74 -7.56
C SER A 174 -8.65 -11.00 -8.27
N LEU A 175 -7.48 -11.63 -8.37
CA LEU A 175 -6.30 -11.06 -9.02
C LEU A 175 -5.88 -11.95 -10.19
N ARG A 176 -5.64 -11.34 -11.36
CA ARG A 176 -4.87 -11.92 -12.47
C ARG A 176 -3.57 -11.16 -12.60
N ILE A 177 -2.46 -11.86 -12.53
CA ILE A 177 -1.15 -11.23 -12.37
C ILE A 177 -0.27 -11.63 -13.54
N ALA A 178 0.18 -10.65 -14.32
CA ALA A 178 1.26 -10.78 -15.30
C ALA A 178 2.51 -10.10 -14.75
N VAL A 179 3.62 -10.83 -14.73
CA VAL A 179 4.94 -10.30 -14.31
C VAL A 179 5.93 -10.37 -15.46
N PRO A 180 6.94 -9.47 -15.51
CA PRO A 180 7.97 -9.47 -16.54
C PRO A 180 8.68 -10.84 -16.66
N SER A 181 9.11 -11.18 -17.86
CA SER A 181 9.77 -12.47 -18.16
C SER A 181 11.04 -12.74 -17.33
N ARG A 182 11.70 -11.68 -16.85
CA ARG A 182 12.90 -11.77 -15.98
C ARG A 182 12.55 -12.05 -14.51
N VAL A 183 11.27 -12.03 -14.14
CA VAL A 183 10.84 -12.33 -12.77
C VAL A 183 10.55 -13.82 -12.68
N ASP A 184 11.21 -14.51 -11.76
CA ASP A 184 10.86 -15.89 -11.46
C ASP A 184 9.43 -15.95 -10.89
N PRO A 185 8.48 -16.63 -11.56
CA PRO A 185 7.11 -16.72 -11.10
C PRO A 185 6.91 -17.74 -9.96
N ALA A 186 7.89 -18.58 -9.65
CA ALA A 186 7.72 -19.66 -8.68
C ALA A 186 7.39 -19.16 -7.26
N PRO A 187 8.09 -18.17 -6.68
CA PRO A 187 7.72 -17.62 -5.38
C PRO A 187 6.33 -16.97 -5.37
N LEU A 188 5.93 -16.38 -6.49
CA LEU A 188 4.61 -15.75 -6.63
C LEU A 188 3.51 -16.80 -6.72
N LYS A 189 3.74 -17.91 -7.43
CA LYS A 189 2.81 -19.04 -7.50
C LYS A 189 2.62 -19.69 -6.12
N GLU A 190 3.70 -19.94 -5.41
CA GLU A 190 3.65 -20.46 -4.03
C GLU A 190 2.87 -19.51 -3.10
N ALA A 191 3.08 -18.20 -3.21
CA ALA A 191 2.32 -17.22 -2.46
C ALA A 191 0.83 -17.22 -2.86
N ALA A 192 0.52 -17.35 -4.15
CA ALA A 192 -0.85 -17.43 -4.65
C ALA A 192 -1.60 -18.65 -4.10
N GLU A 193 -0.95 -19.81 -4.05
CA GLU A 193 -1.53 -21.04 -3.48
C GLU A 193 -1.95 -20.87 -2.01
N ARG A 194 -1.18 -20.10 -1.23
CA ARG A 194 -1.51 -19.81 0.18
C ARG A 194 -2.78 -18.97 0.35
N TYR A 195 -3.12 -18.15 -0.63
CA TYR A 195 -4.29 -17.25 -0.58
C TYR A 195 -5.50 -17.79 -1.34
N GLY A 196 -5.36 -18.95 -2.00
CA GLY A 196 -6.45 -19.70 -2.61
C GLY A 196 -6.78 -19.33 -4.05
N SER A 197 -7.91 -19.81 -4.56
CA SER A 197 -8.29 -19.78 -5.97
C SER A 197 -8.60 -18.40 -6.56
N ARG A 198 -8.53 -17.33 -5.76
CA ARG A 198 -8.79 -15.97 -6.24
C ARG A 198 -7.59 -15.32 -6.93
N ILE A 199 -6.44 -15.98 -6.94
CA ILE A 199 -5.22 -15.45 -7.54
C ILE A 199 -4.79 -16.36 -8.68
N THR A 200 -4.61 -15.78 -9.87
CA THR A 200 -4.16 -16.49 -11.06
C THR A 200 -2.95 -15.77 -11.63
N ILE A 201 -1.86 -16.49 -11.82
CA ILE A 201 -0.68 -15.99 -12.55
C ILE A 201 -0.88 -16.32 -14.03
N VAL A 202 -0.79 -15.32 -14.88
CA VAL A 202 -1.01 -15.44 -16.33
C VAL A 202 0.27 -15.13 -17.11
N GLU A 203 0.34 -15.57 -18.35
CA GLU A 203 1.56 -15.50 -19.16
C GLU A 203 1.78 -14.14 -19.81
N ASN A 204 0.69 -13.38 -20.06
CA ASN A 204 0.79 -12.14 -20.82
C ASN A 204 -0.19 -11.07 -20.32
N VAL A 205 0.04 -9.84 -20.75
CA VAL A 205 -0.74 -8.67 -20.33
C VAL A 205 -2.19 -8.72 -20.80
N GLU A 206 -2.47 -9.32 -21.96
CA GLU A 206 -3.84 -9.40 -22.47
C GLU A 206 -4.71 -10.29 -21.59
N GLU A 207 -4.18 -11.44 -21.17
CA GLU A 207 -4.88 -12.35 -20.26
C GLU A 207 -5.13 -11.68 -18.91
N ALA A 208 -4.15 -10.91 -18.41
CA ALA A 208 -4.30 -10.18 -17.15
C ALA A 208 -5.42 -9.13 -17.22
N VAL A 209 -5.58 -8.48 -18.38
CA VAL A 209 -6.53 -7.36 -18.54
C VAL A 209 -7.93 -7.82 -18.97
N ARG A 210 -8.05 -8.95 -19.67
CA ARG A 210 -9.32 -9.38 -20.30
C ARG A 210 -10.49 -9.46 -19.31
N GLY A 211 -11.48 -8.58 -19.48
CA GLY A 211 -12.73 -8.56 -18.73
C GLY A 211 -12.59 -8.20 -17.25
N VAL A 212 -11.44 -7.64 -16.80
CA VAL A 212 -11.26 -7.20 -15.40
C VAL A 212 -11.89 -5.84 -15.15
N ASN A 213 -12.27 -5.57 -13.90
CA ASN A 213 -12.85 -4.30 -13.49
C ASN A 213 -11.79 -3.22 -13.21
N TYR A 214 -10.62 -3.63 -12.75
CA TYR A 214 -9.51 -2.74 -12.42
C TYR A 214 -8.21 -3.23 -13.03
N VAL A 215 -7.51 -2.34 -13.74
CA VAL A 215 -6.18 -2.59 -14.30
C VAL A 215 -5.14 -1.85 -13.49
N PHE A 216 -4.24 -2.57 -12.84
CA PHE A 216 -3.13 -2.00 -12.10
C PHE A 216 -1.90 -1.89 -13.00
N ALA A 217 -1.47 -0.66 -13.29
CA ALA A 217 -0.16 -0.40 -13.85
C ALA A 217 0.88 -0.41 -12.72
N GLY A 218 1.58 -1.53 -12.61
CA GLY A 218 2.63 -1.76 -11.64
C GLY A 218 3.96 -1.12 -12.02
N CYS A 219 5.02 -1.49 -11.30
CA CYS A 219 6.37 -1.01 -11.57
C CYS A 219 6.93 -1.63 -12.87
N ARG A 220 7.65 -0.84 -13.66
CA ARG A 220 8.31 -1.26 -14.90
C ARG A 220 9.67 -1.92 -14.70
N SER A 221 10.14 -2.04 -13.47
CA SER A 221 11.38 -2.72 -13.15
C SER A 221 11.35 -4.17 -13.63
N GLY A 222 12.43 -4.64 -14.24
CA GLY A 222 12.52 -6.00 -14.77
C GLY A 222 11.95 -6.20 -16.18
N LEU A 223 11.28 -5.21 -16.79
CA LEU A 223 10.86 -5.28 -18.19
C LEU A 223 12.08 -5.25 -19.13
N THR A 224 12.08 -6.09 -20.16
CA THR A 224 12.96 -5.96 -21.30
C THR A 224 12.59 -4.75 -22.14
N ASP A 225 13.42 -4.37 -23.11
CA ASP A 225 13.08 -3.24 -23.98
C ASP A 225 11.86 -3.56 -24.85
N GLU A 226 11.69 -4.81 -25.31
CA GLU A 226 10.52 -5.28 -26.05
C GLU A 226 9.25 -5.28 -25.17
N GLU A 227 9.38 -5.73 -23.92
CA GLU A 227 8.25 -5.68 -22.95
C GLU A 227 7.84 -4.25 -22.61
N ARG A 228 8.76 -3.28 -22.60
CA ARG A 228 8.40 -1.86 -22.33
C ARG A 228 7.44 -1.28 -23.34
N GLU A 229 7.46 -1.74 -24.58
CA GLU A 229 6.52 -1.34 -25.61
C GLU A 229 5.22 -2.14 -25.52
N SER A 230 5.34 -3.48 -25.44
CA SER A 230 4.18 -4.38 -25.46
C SER A 230 3.36 -4.35 -24.17
N TRP A 231 3.94 -3.90 -23.05
CA TRP A 231 3.26 -3.78 -21.75
C TRP A 231 2.65 -2.40 -21.50
N GLN A 232 2.78 -1.48 -22.43
CA GLN A 232 2.13 -0.17 -22.29
C GLN A 232 0.61 -0.32 -22.17
N VAL A 233 -0.01 0.37 -21.22
CA VAL A 233 -1.46 0.43 -21.10
C VAL A 233 -1.98 1.46 -22.12
N THR A 234 -2.39 0.96 -23.25
CA THR A 234 -3.00 1.75 -24.33
C THR A 234 -4.53 1.70 -24.27
N PRO A 235 -5.26 2.60 -24.95
CA PRO A 235 -6.71 2.51 -25.07
C PRO A 235 -7.19 1.15 -25.61
N GLU A 236 -6.47 0.55 -26.57
CA GLU A 236 -6.79 -0.75 -27.16
C GLU A 236 -6.61 -1.89 -26.15
N LEU A 237 -5.57 -1.83 -25.31
CA LEU A 237 -5.40 -2.81 -24.23
C LEU A 237 -6.48 -2.65 -23.17
N LEU A 238 -6.75 -1.41 -22.74
CA LEU A 238 -7.79 -1.13 -21.75
C LEU A 238 -9.18 -1.51 -22.23
N ALA A 239 -9.46 -1.39 -23.54
CA ALA A 239 -10.73 -1.81 -24.13
C ALA A 239 -11.00 -3.33 -24.07
N LYS A 240 -9.97 -4.15 -23.77
CA LYS A 240 -10.12 -5.59 -23.53
C LYS A 240 -10.62 -5.90 -22.10
N ALA A 241 -10.54 -4.94 -21.19
CA ALA A 241 -11.09 -5.03 -19.85
C ALA A 241 -12.63 -4.90 -19.87
N ALA A 242 -13.27 -4.87 -18.71
CA ALA A 242 -14.70 -4.59 -18.61
C ALA A 242 -15.02 -3.19 -19.18
N HIS A 243 -16.25 -3.00 -19.66
CA HIS A 243 -16.65 -1.75 -20.32
C HIS A 243 -16.43 -0.49 -19.45
N ASP A 244 -16.61 -0.63 -18.15
CA ASP A 244 -16.44 0.40 -17.13
C ASP A 244 -15.16 0.21 -16.31
N ALA A 245 -14.15 -0.43 -16.89
CA ALA A 245 -12.91 -0.70 -16.18
C ALA A 245 -12.15 0.57 -15.83
N HIS A 246 -11.51 0.54 -14.68
CA HIS A 246 -10.69 1.64 -14.16
C HIS A 246 -9.20 1.29 -14.17
N LEU A 247 -8.39 2.33 -14.38
CA LEU A 247 -6.94 2.27 -14.23
C LEU A 247 -6.53 2.68 -12.81
N MET A 248 -5.67 1.90 -12.20
CA MET A 248 -5.02 2.18 -10.93
C MET A 248 -3.49 2.12 -11.07
N LEU A 249 -2.76 2.92 -10.29
CA LEU A 249 -1.30 2.92 -10.27
C LEU A 249 -0.80 2.39 -8.93
N SER A 250 0.07 1.37 -8.99
CA SER A 250 0.71 0.80 -7.78
C SER A 250 2.08 1.40 -7.49
N ALA A 251 2.60 2.24 -8.38
CA ALA A 251 3.87 2.93 -8.24
C ALA A 251 3.71 4.40 -8.64
N SER A 252 4.73 5.21 -8.37
CA SER A 252 4.71 6.58 -8.90
C SER A 252 4.66 6.54 -10.44
N PRO A 253 4.02 7.51 -11.10
CA PRO A 253 3.90 7.52 -12.58
C PRO A 253 5.25 7.39 -13.31
N ILE A 254 6.34 7.87 -12.70
CA ILE A 254 7.69 7.79 -13.30
C ILE A 254 8.23 6.34 -13.25
N ALA A 255 7.90 5.57 -12.24
CA ALA A 255 8.36 4.20 -12.04
C ALA A 255 7.37 3.15 -12.56
N ALA A 256 6.14 3.55 -12.87
CA ALA A 256 5.10 2.66 -13.38
C ALA A 256 5.35 2.22 -14.82
N ILE A 257 4.70 1.14 -15.23
CA ILE A 257 4.47 0.80 -16.62
C ILE A 257 3.86 2.02 -17.32
N ARG A 258 4.30 2.29 -18.54
CA ARG A 258 3.79 3.43 -19.29
C ARG A 258 2.29 3.29 -19.54
N VAL A 259 1.57 4.35 -19.26
CA VAL A 259 0.15 4.48 -19.52
C VAL A 259 -0.03 5.63 -20.52
N ASP A 260 -0.93 5.46 -21.47
CA ASP A 260 -1.27 6.50 -22.42
C ASP A 260 -1.85 7.72 -21.68
N ASP A 261 -1.41 8.92 -22.10
CA ASP A 261 -1.82 10.18 -21.46
C ASP A 261 -3.34 10.42 -21.56
N SER A 262 -3.98 9.93 -22.62
CA SER A 262 -5.44 10.03 -22.78
C SER A 262 -6.19 9.24 -21.70
N ILE A 263 -5.66 8.08 -21.27
CA ILE A 263 -6.22 7.29 -20.18
C ILE A 263 -6.01 8.00 -18.85
N LEU A 264 -4.78 8.49 -18.59
CA LEU A 264 -4.47 9.23 -17.36
C LEU A 264 -5.34 10.47 -17.16
N ALA A 265 -5.69 11.15 -18.26
CA ALA A 265 -6.58 12.32 -18.27
C ALA A 265 -8.07 11.98 -18.25
N SER A 266 -8.44 10.72 -18.42
CA SER A 266 -9.84 10.28 -18.52
C SER A 266 -10.44 9.94 -17.17
N LYS A 267 -11.76 9.71 -17.16
CA LYS A 267 -12.50 9.22 -15.97
C LYS A 267 -12.14 7.78 -15.59
N ALA A 268 -11.49 7.02 -16.49
CA ALA A 268 -11.02 5.68 -16.17
C ALA A 268 -9.86 5.70 -15.16
N SER A 269 -9.09 6.78 -15.10
CA SER A 269 -7.96 6.90 -14.16
C SER A 269 -8.42 7.24 -12.75
N LEU A 270 -8.09 6.38 -11.79
CA LEU A 270 -8.36 6.60 -10.37
C LEU A 270 -7.15 7.17 -9.61
N LEU A 271 -6.11 7.65 -10.29
CA LEU A 271 -4.88 8.14 -9.67
C LEU A 271 -5.12 9.17 -8.55
N VAL A 272 -5.96 10.17 -8.82
CA VAL A 272 -6.28 11.22 -7.84
C VAL A 272 -7.09 10.65 -6.67
N GLN A 273 -8.04 9.77 -6.97
CA GLN A 273 -8.85 9.11 -5.95
C GLN A 273 -8.00 8.17 -5.08
N GLN A 274 -7.05 7.42 -5.66
CA GLN A 274 -6.09 6.63 -4.88
C GLN A 274 -5.29 7.51 -3.91
N ALA A 275 -4.79 8.67 -4.37
CA ALA A 275 -4.07 9.59 -3.50
C ALA A 275 -4.92 10.12 -2.33
N GLU A 276 -6.20 10.41 -2.59
CA GLU A 276 -7.17 10.78 -1.56
C GLU A 276 -7.35 9.65 -0.54
N TYR A 277 -7.60 8.42 -0.99
CA TYR A 277 -7.80 7.30 -0.07
C TYR A 277 -6.53 6.90 0.68
N ARG A 278 -5.34 7.06 0.11
CA ARG A 278 -4.08 6.89 0.84
C ARG A 278 -4.01 7.83 2.04
N LEU A 279 -4.33 9.11 1.86
CA LEU A 279 -4.37 10.06 2.96
C LEU A 279 -5.41 9.67 4.04
N ARG A 280 -6.61 9.29 3.62
CA ARG A 280 -7.68 8.85 4.53
C ARG A 280 -7.27 7.61 5.32
N VAL A 281 -6.69 6.61 4.66
CA VAL A 281 -6.22 5.37 5.29
C VAL A 281 -5.12 5.66 6.30
N HIS A 282 -4.11 6.48 5.98
CA HIS A 282 -3.06 6.84 6.94
C HIS A 282 -3.63 7.51 8.20
N LYS A 283 -4.63 8.38 8.07
CA LYS A 283 -5.32 8.95 9.24
C LYS A 283 -6.03 7.88 10.08
N ARG A 284 -6.68 6.90 9.44
CA ARG A 284 -7.35 5.81 10.15
C ARG A 284 -6.38 4.81 10.77
N MET A 285 -5.24 4.57 10.13
CA MET A 285 -4.15 3.79 10.72
C MET A 285 -3.63 4.45 11.99
N LEU A 286 -3.43 5.77 12.01
CA LEU A 286 -3.06 6.51 13.22
C LEU A 286 -4.12 6.36 14.32
N HIS A 287 -5.39 6.53 14.00
CA HIS A 287 -6.45 6.25 14.98
C HIS A 287 -6.37 4.83 15.53
N TRP A 288 -6.22 3.85 14.65
CA TRP A 288 -6.24 2.44 15.03
C TRP A 288 -5.08 2.04 15.94
N VAL A 289 -3.86 2.55 15.68
CA VAL A 289 -2.69 2.20 16.50
C VAL A 289 -2.70 2.84 17.88
N PHE A 290 -3.39 3.97 18.07
CA PHE A 290 -3.45 4.69 19.34
C PHE A 290 -4.72 4.43 20.17
N LEU A 291 -5.78 3.90 19.57
CA LEU A 291 -6.98 3.59 20.32
C LEU A 291 -6.73 2.35 21.20
N ASP A 292 -6.88 2.51 22.52
CA ASP A 292 -6.88 1.40 23.45
C ASP A 292 -8.01 0.41 23.18
N ASN A 293 -7.82 -0.84 23.61
CA ASN A 293 -8.75 -1.94 23.38
C ASN A 293 -10.14 -1.79 24.05
N GLU A 294 -10.46 -0.62 24.63
CA GLU A 294 -11.62 -0.45 25.49
C GLU A 294 -12.93 -0.06 24.77
N SER A 295 -12.93 0.15 23.47
CA SER A 295 -14.20 0.25 22.75
C SER A 295 -14.43 -1.03 21.95
N GLY A 296 -14.90 -2.05 22.65
CA GLY A 296 -15.54 -3.18 22.00
C GLY A 296 -16.75 -2.69 21.21
N ILE A 297 -16.69 -2.81 19.90
CA ILE A 297 -17.84 -2.94 19.00
C ILE A 297 -17.55 -4.15 18.14
#